data_23f6944bb546dc63c659b3c2cde7542a
#
_entry.id   23f6944bb546dc63c659b3c2cde7542a
#
_cell.length_a   1.000
_cell.length_b   1.000
_cell.length_c   1.000
_cell.angle_alpha   90.00
_cell.angle_beta   90.00
_cell.angle_gamma   90.00
#
_symmetry.space_group_name_H-M   'P 1'
#
loop_
_entity.id
_entity.type
_entity.pdbx_description
1 polymer ?
#
loop_
_entity_poly.entity_id
_entity_poly.type
_entity_poly.pdbx_seq_one_letter_code
_entity_poly.pdbx_strand_id
1 'polypeptide(L)'
;PLSSPTIVGKRQPFPFLKNGEIYAVVVLETRNKKERIGIIPCSNNMLTRMVELPGGKGRYMLIEDLILHYIGKVFKGYKVKGKSLLKVVRNADIDADAAYDEDLDYREFMEDLMKQRKKLSPVRIDLSREMDETVVDALCRYLDVTPDRVFRSEAPLDVSFVFQLQDLLRRNTELFYEKRVPQKSPEFKDGQSILQQITEEDKLLSYPYDSIRPFLKMLTEAAEDDSVISIKMTLYRLAKQSKVIEALCEAAENGKEVVVLVELRARFDEENNIRWSR
;
A
#
# COMPACT_ATOMS: atom_id res chain seq x y z
N PRO A 1 -13.54 18.31 -12.69
CA PRO A 1 -12.62 17.54 -13.50
C PRO A 1 -11.88 16.58 -12.58
N LEU A 2 -12.08 15.30 -12.82
CA LEU A 2 -11.64 14.23 -11.95
C LEU A 2 -10.13 13.94 -12.04
N SER A 3 -9.46 14.47 -13.06
CA SER A 3 -8.02 14.39 -13.28
C SER A 3 -7.54 15.60 -14.06
N SER A 4 -6.36 16.12 -13.75
CA SER A 4 -5.75 17.21 -14.49
C SER A 4 -4.89 16.65 -15.63
N PRO A 5 -5.34 16.72 -16.89
CA PRO A 5 -4.56 16.27 -18.02
C PRO A 5 -3.36 17.21 -18.25
N THR A 6 -2.20 16.63 -18.52
CA THR A 6 -0.98 17.36 -18.87
C THR A 6 -0.63 17.09 -20.32
N ILE A 7 -0.36 18.14 -21.11
CA ILE A 7 0.20 18.01 -22.45
C ILE A 7 1.67 18.44 -22.39
N VAL A 8 2.56 17.46 -22.59
CA VAL A 8 4.00 17.66 -22.50
C VAL A 8 4.49 18.62 -23.60
N GLY A 9 5.24 19.64 -23.22
CA GLY A 9 5.78 20.63 -24.13
C GLY A 9 6.65 21.68 -23.43
N LYS A 10 7.08 22.72 -24.18
CA LYS A 10 7.96 23.74 -23.63
C LYS A 10 7.43 24.46 -22.37
N ARG A 11 6.10 24.62 -22.26
CA ARG A 11 5.45 25.31 -21.12
C ARG A 11 4.99 24.36 -20.02
N GLN A 12 4.86 23.08 -20.31
CA GLN A 12 4.47 22.03 -19.36
C GLN A 12 5.47 20.88 -19.50
N PRO A 13 6.46 20.77 -18.61
CA PRO A 13 7.40 19.67 -18.62
C PRO A 13 6.68 18.34 -18.35
N PHE A 14 7.38 17.23 -18.59
CA PHE A 14 6.88 15.90 -18.26
C PHE A 14 6.59 15.82 -16.76
N PRO A 15 5.39 15.40 -16.35
CA PRO A 15 5.02 15.36 -14.93
C PRO A 15 5.78 14.25 -14.19
N PHE A 16 5.98 14.44 -12.90
CA PHE A 16 6.47 13.38 -12.05
C PHE A 16 5.42 12.27 -11.92
N LEU A 17 5.76 11.07 -12.36
CA LEU A 17 4.91 9.89 -12.21
C LEU A 17 5.25 9.16 -10.92
N LYS A 18 4.27 9.01 -10.04
CA LYS A 18 4.46 8.33 -8.75
C LYS A 18 4.61 6.82 -8.92
N ASN A 19 5.33 6.21 -8.00
CA ASN A 19 5.55 4.77 -7.98
C ASN A 19 4.22 3.99 -7.90
N GLY A 20 4.04 3.04 -8.82
CA GLY A 20 2.92 2.11 -8.81
C GLY A 20 1.56 2.70 -9.25
N GLU A 21 1.44 4.02 -9.45
CA GLU A 21 0.22 4.64 -9.95
C GLU A 21 0.04 4.41 -11.47
N ILE A 22 -1.23 4.34 -11.89
CA ILE A 22 -1.61 4.16 -13.30
C ILE A 22 -1.90 5.51 -13.94
N TYR A 23 -1.38 5.72 -15.13
CA TYR A 23 -1.59 6.89 -15.98
C TYR A 23 -2.09 6.47 -17.36
N ALA A 24 -2.99 7.24 -17.95
CA ALA A 24 -3.27 7.13 -19.37
C ALA A 24 -2.28 8.02 -20.13
N VAL A 25 -1.52 7.44 -21.04
CA VAL A 25 -0.63 8.13 -21.97
C VAL A 25 -1.25 8.13 -23.36
N VAL A 26 -1.18 9.27 -24.04
CA VAL A 26 -1.79 9.47 -25.34
C VAL A 26 -0.88 10.25 -26.27
N VAL A 27 -0.84 9.85 -27.53
CA VAL A 27 -0.18 10.58 -28.62
C VAL A 27 -1.20 11.48 -29.29
N LEU A 28 -0.97 12.77 -29.23
CA LEU A 28 -1.85 13.84 -29.71
C LEU A 28 -1.25 14.52 -30.94
N GLU A 29 -1.92 14.46 -32.07
CA GLU A 29 -1.55 15.22 -33.26
C GLU A 29 -2.21 16.61 -33.20
N THR A 30 -1.38 17.66 -33.32
CA THR A 30 -1.85 19.04 -33.41
C THR A 30 -2.31 19.35 -34.84
N ARG A 31 -3.01 20.48 -35.03
CA ARG A 31 -3.42 20.98 -36.37
C ARG A 31 -2.23 21.14 -37.34
N ASN A 32 -1.04 21.40 -36.82
CA ASN A 32 0.19 21.52 -37.59
C ASN A 32 0.94 20.21 -37.77
N LYS A 33 0.26 19.07 -37.58
CA LYS A 33 0.82 17.70 -37.70
C LYS A 33 2.01 17.41 -36.76
N LYS A 34 2.18 18.20 -35.67
CA LYS A 34 3.18 17.94 -34.64
C LYS A 34 2.58 17.05 -33.58
N GLU A 35 3.32 16.03 -33.18
CA GLU A 35 2.92 15.12 -32.11
C GLU A 35 3.29 15.68 -30.73
N ARG A 36 2.46 15.38 -29.75
CA ARG A 36 2.60 15.71 -28.34
C ARG A 36 2.17 14.52 -27.48
N ILE A 37 2.81 14.35 -26.35
CA ILE A 37 2.39 13.37 -25.35
C ILE A 37 1.42 14.03 -24.39
N GLY A 38 0.24 13.41 -24.20
CA GLY A 38 -0.69 13.77 -23.15
C GLY A 38 -0.66 12.71 -22.06
N ILE A 39 -0.77 13.14 -20.80
CA ILE A 39 -0.76 12.25 -19.63
C ILE A 39 -1.95 12.60 -18.73
N ILE A 40 -2.66 11.58 -18.27
CA ILE A 40 -3.77 11.71 -17.32
C ILE A 40 -3.55 10.73 -16.15
N PRO A 41 -3.48 11.19 -14.90
CA PRO A 41 -3.53 10.29 -13.75
C PRO A 41 -4.87 9.54 -13.72
N CYS A 42 -4.85 8.22 -13.62
CA CYS A 42 -6.05 7.39 -13.53
C CYS A 42 -6.42 7.06 -12.08
N SER A 43 -5.44 7.06 -11.19
CA SER A 43 -5.63 6.87 -9.75
C SER A 43 -5.67 8.22 -9.04
N ASN A 44 -6.75 8.48 -8.32
CA ASN A 44 -6.83 9.55 -7.34
C ASN A 44 -7.77 9.12 -6.20
N ASN A 45 -7.64 9.77 -5.06
CA ASN A 45 -8.43 9.46 -3.86
C ASN A 45 -9.95 9.78 -4.01
N MET A 46 -10.38 10.37 -5.13
CA MET A 46 -11.77 10.76 -5.39
C MET A 46 -12.54 9.75 -6.26
N LEU A 47 -11.83 8.81 -6.91
CA LEU A 47 -12.44 7.86 -7.82
C LEU A 47 -12.29 6.45 -7.26
N THR A 48 -13.41 5.75 -7.16
CA THR A 48 -13.38 4.30 -6.99
C THR A 48 -12.83 3.69 -8.27
N ARG A 49 -11.89 2.76 -8.15
CA ARG A 49 -11.26 2.13 -9.30
C ARG A 49 -12.21 1.26 -10.10
N MET A 50 -13.19 0.64 -9.42
CA MET A 50 -14.24 -0.13 -10.06
C MET A 50 -15.49 0.73 -10.25
N VAL A 51 -15.87 0.96 -11.51
CA VAL A 51 -17.06 1.73 -11.89
C VAL A 51 -18.16 0.78 -12.31
N GLU A 52 -19.31 0.83 -11.64
CA GLU A 52 -20.48 0.06 -12.04
C GLU A 52 -21.08 0.62 -13.33
N LEU A 53 -21.36 -0.26 -14.29
CA LEU A 53 -21.92 0.12 -15.59
C LEU A 53 -23.43 0.28 -15.47
N PRO A 54 -24.04 1.29 -16.15
CA PRO A 54 -25.48 1.46 -16.20
C PRO A 54 -26.21 0.22 -16.71
N GLY A 55 -27.33 -0.12 -16.08
CA GLY A 55 -28.24 -1.17 -16.53
C GLY A 55 -27.86 -2.61 -16.19
N GLY A 56 -26.83 -2.85 -15.38
CA GLY A 56 -26.47 -4.20 -14.98
C GLY A 56 -25.91 -4.32 -13.58
N LYS A 57 -26.63 -4.93 -12.66
CA LYS A 57 -26.08 -5.31 -11.36
C LYS A 57 -24.89 -6.28 -11.56
N GLY A 58 -23.75 -5.97 -10.96
CA GLY A 58 -22.55 -6.82 -11.03
C GLY A 58 -21.72 -6.67 -12.32
N ARG A 59 -21.93 -5.63 -13.12
CA ARG A 59 -21.09 -5.30 -14.28
C ARG A 59 -20.23 -4.10 -13.97
N TYR A 60 -18.92 -4.31 -13.95
CA TYR A 60 -17.93 -3.29 -13.58
C TYR A 60 -16.93 -3.06 -14.69
N MET A 61 -16.34 -1.88 -14.73
CA MET A 61 -15.23 -1.49 -15.57
C MET A 61 -14.17 -0.80 -14.70
N LEU A 62 -12.91 -0.98 -15.03
CA LEU A 62 -11.84 -0.23 -14.36
C LEU A 62 -11.85 1.23 -14.83
N ILE A 63 -11.63 2.15 -13.91
CA ILE A 63 -11.65 3.60 -14.20
C ILE A 63 -10.59 3.99 -15.23
N GLU A 64 -9.43 3.35 -15.21
CA GLU A 64 -8.37 3.56 -16.18
C GLU A 64 -8.81 3.20 -17.61
N ASP A 65 -9.57 2.12 -17.80
CA ASP A 65 -10.12 1.74 -19.10
C ASP A 65 -11.20 2.71 -19.56
N LEU A 66 -12.04 3.19 -18.64
CA LEU A 66 -13.04 4.20 -18.92
C LEU A 66 -12.39 5.52 -19.37
N ILE A 67 -11.33 5.96 -18.68
CA ILE A 67 -10.56 7.15 -19.05
C ILE A 67 -9.94 6.94 -20.43
N LEU A 68 -9.32 5.80 -20.66
CA LEU A 68 -8.67 5.49 -21.95
C LEU A 68 -9.69 5.42 -23.09
N HIS A 69 -10.92 4.95 -22.82
CA HIS A 69 -12.01 4.93 -23.81
C HIS A 69 -12.42 6.34 -24.21
N TYR A 70 -12.61 7.24 -23.25
CA TYR A 70 -13.07 8.62 -23.47
C TYR A 70 -11.94 9.65 -23.63
N ILE A 71 -10.69 9.23 -23.80
CA ILE A 71 -9.53 10.12 -23.81
C ILE A 71 -9.62 11.24 -24.87
N GLY A 72 -10.23 10.95 -26.02
CA GLY A 72 -10.47 11.93 -27.06
C GLY A 72 -11.43 13.07 -26.65
N LYS A 73 -12.34 12.81 -25.68
CA LYS A 73 -13.21 13.85 -25.12
C LYS A 73 -12.47 14.77 -24.14
N VAL A 74 -11.40 14.27 -23.53
CA VAL A 74 -10.54 15.05 -22.62
C VAL A 74 -9.64 15.99 -23.41
N PHE A 75 -9.01 15.51 -24.48
CA PHE A 75 -8.12 16.28 -25.33
C PHE A 75 -8.84 16.84 -26.57
N LYS A 76 -9.88 17.65 -26.33
CA LYS A 76 -10.62 18.30 -27.41
C LYS A 76 -9.69 19.15 -28.29
N GLY A 77 -9.84 19.04 -29.61
CA GLY A 77 -9.06 19.79 -30.59
C GLY A 77 -7.76 19.12 -31.03
N TYR A 78 -7.45 17.94 -30.49
CA TYR A 78 -6.33 17.10 -30.93
C TYR A 78 -6.86 15.81 -31.55
N LYS A 79 -6.11 15.26 -32.52
CA LYS A 79 -6.35 13.93 -33.05
C LYS A 79 -5.55 12.90 -32.26
N VAL A 80 -6.20 11.92 -31.69
CA VAL A 80 -5.54 10.84 -30.97
C VAL A 80 -4.96 9.84 -31.96
N LYS A 81 -3.65 9.62 -31.95
CA LYS A 81 -2.92 8.68 -32.80
C LYS A 81 -2.66 7.35 -32.11
N GLY A 82 -2.33 7.38 -30.84
CA GLY A 82 -2.05 6.21 -30.02
C GLY A 82 -2.43 6.48 -28.57
N LYS A 83 -2.74 5.41 -27.84
CA LYS A 83 -3.06 5.51 -26.42
C LYS A 83 -2.75 4.19 -25.70
N SER A 84 -2.22 4.30 -24.50
CA SER A 84 -1.95 3.16 -23.61
C SER A 84 -2.15 3.57 -22.15
N LEU A 85 -2.34 2.60 -21.27
CA LEU A 85 -2.08 2.80 -19.86
C LEU A 85 -0.58 2.65 -19.61
N LEU A 86 -0.08 3.36 -18.65
CA LEU A 86 1.32 3.38 -18.24
C LEU A 86 1.40 3.29 -16.73
N LYS A 87 2.28 2.42 -16.23
CA LYS A 87 2.65 2.33 -14.82
C LYS A 87 4.16 2.38 -14.70
N VAL A 88 4.65 3.15 -13.75
CA VAL A 88 6.09 3.25 -13.46
C VAL A 88 6.37 2.52 -12.16
N VAL A 89 7.35 1.64 -12.17
CA VAL A 89 7.91 1.04 -10.97
C VAL A 89 9.24 1.71 -10.68
N ARG A 90 9.38 2.24 -9.46
CA ARG A 90 10.61 2.89 -9.00
C ARG A 90 11.40 1.94 -8.12
N ASN A 91 12.69 2.16 -8.05
CA ASN A 91 13.53 1.45 -7.08
C ASN A 91 12.97 1.69 -5.68
N ALA A 92 12.97 0.65 -4.84
CA ALA A 92 12.54 0.72 -3.45
C ALA A 92 13.71 0.42 -2.49
N ASP A 93 14.85 0.00 -3.01
CA ASP A 93 16.00 -0.32 -2.20
C ASP A 93 16.85 0.93 -1.96
N ILE A 94 16.95 1.31 -0.70
CA ILE A 94 17.94 2.23 -0.17
C ILE A 94 18.69 1.42 0.87
N ASP A 95 20.00 1.41 0.77
CA ASP A 95 20.85 0.84 1.80
C ASP A 95 20.80 1.76 3.03
N ALA A 96 19.95 1.39 3.97
CA ALA A 96 19.77 2.15 5.18
C ALA A 96 21.00 2.10 6.08
N ASP A 97 21.75 1.01 6.06
CA ASP A 97 22.92 0.84 6.92
C ASP A 97 24.10 1.67 6.42
N ALA A 98 24.26 1.80 5.11
CA ALA A 98 25.30 2.63 4.51
C ALA A 98 25.01 4.16 4.62
N ALA A 99 23.75 4.53 4.81
CA ALA A 99 23.32 5.94 4.86
C ALA A 99 23.05 6.44 6.29
N TYR A 100 23.08 5.56 7.30
CA TYR A 100 22.81 5.93 8.68
C TYR A 100 24.03 6.57 9.33
N ASP A 101 23.81 7.74 9.92
CA ASP A 101 24.77 8.42 10.76
C ASP A 101 24.37 8.21 12.24
N GLU A 102 25.29 7.69 13.04
CA GLU A 102 25.06 7.35 14.46
C GLU A 102 24.65 8.57 15.32
N ASP A 103 24.93 9.78 14.86
CA ASP A 103 24.54 11.03 15.53
C ASP A 103 23.07 11.42 15.26
N LEU A 104 22.36 10.72 14.36
CA LEU A 104 20.97 11.00 14.03
C LEU A 104 20.00 10.10 14.81
N ASP A 105 18.82 10.66 15.16
CA ASP A 105 17.71 9.84 15.66
C ASP A 105 17.30 8.85 14.56
N TYR A 106 17.43 7.55 14.86
CA TYR A 106 17.17 6.48 13.88
C TYR A 106 15.74 6.51 13.34
N ARG A 107 14.77 6.96 14.13
CA ARG A 107 13.38 7.10 13.69
C ARG A 107 13.24 8.23 12.68
N GLU A 108 13.82 9.42 12.93
CA GLU A 108 13.80 10.54 12.00
C GLU A 108 14.51 10.18 10.70
N PHE A 109 15.63 9.50 10.78
CA PHE A 109 16.34 8.96 9.64
C PHE A 109 15.44 8.02 8.82
N MET A 110 14.73 7.07 9.45
CA MET A 110 13.81 6.16 8.77
C MET A 110 12.62 6.87 8.13
N GLU A 111 12.07 7.91 8.77
CA GLU A 111 11.02 8.75 8.17
C GLU A 111 11.49 9.44 6.88
N ASP A 112 12.68 10.00 6.89
CA ASP A 112 13.24 10.67 5.71
C ASP A 112 13.62 9.68 4.61
N LEU A 113 14.15 8.54 4.97
CA LEU A 113 14.40 7.43 4.06
C LEU A 113 13.12 6.99 3.34
N MET A 114 11.99 6.87 4.06
CA MET A 114 10.69 6.55 3.46
C MET A 114 10.19 7.63 2.51
N LYS A 115 10.45 8.91 2.80
CA LYS A 115 10.14 10.03 1.88
C LYS A 115 11.02 9.96 0.61
N GLN A 116 12.29 9.64 0.76
CA GLN A 116 13.23 9.49 -0.37
C GLN A 116 12.86 8.33 -1.28
N ARG A 117 12.45 7.17 -0.72
CA ARG A 117 11.97 6.01 -1.49
C ARG A 117 10.90 6.38 -2.52
N LYS A 118 10.01 7.29 -2.18
CA LYS A 118 8.93 7.75 -3.09
C LYS A 118 9.44 8.47 -4.34
N LYS A 119 10.69 8.95 -4.31
CA LYS A 119 11.33 9.75 -5.38
C LYS A 119 12.45 9.01 -6.13
N LEU A 120 12.75 7.78 -5.76
CA LEU A 120 13.83 7.01 -6.38
C LEU A 120 13.63 6.83 -7.89
N SER A 121 14.71 6.55 -8.57
CA SER A 121 14.73 6.38 -10.03
C SER A 121 13.79 5.28 -10.50
N PRO A 122 13.11 5.47 -11.63
CA PRO A 122 12.35 4.41 -12.28
C PRO A 122 13.27 3.26 -12.68
N VAL A 123 12.77 2.03 -12.51
CA VAL A 123 13.47 0.80 -12.91
C VAL A 123 12.69 -0.03 -13.91
N ARG A 124 11.40 0.31 -14.10
CA ARG A 124 10.52 -0.40 -15.02
C ARG A 124 9.35 0.48 -15.46
N ILE A 125 8.96 0.33 -16.71
CA ILE A 125 7.76 0.89 -17.31
C ILE A 125 6.88 -0.25 -17.80
N ASP A 126 5.60 -0.26 -17.38
CA ASP A 126 4.61 -1.20 -17.89
C ASP A 126 3.62 -0.44 -18.78
N LEU A 127 3.35 -0.97 -19.97
CA LEU A 127 2.36 -0.46 -20.91
C LEU A 127 1.26 -1.51 -21.15
N SER A 128 0.00 -1.06 -21.23
CA SER A 128 -1.14 -1.95 -21.51
C SER A 128 -1.35 -2.22 -23.01
N ARG A 129 -0.74 -1.40 -23.87
CA ARG A 129 -0.87 -1.50 -25.34
C ARG A 129 0.43 -1.15 -26.01
N GLU A 130 0.56 -1.61 -27.24
CA GLU A 130 1.64 -1.19 -28.12
C GLU A 130 1.55 0.32 -28.41
N MET A 131 2.70 0.95 -28.45
CA MET A 131 2.87 2.34 -28.84
C MET A 131 4.00 2.42 -29.86
N ASP A 132 4.00 3.49 -30.65
CA ASP A 132 5.07 3.78 -31.60
C ASP A 132 6.43 3.83 -30.88
N GLU A 133 7.47 3.25 -31.48
CA GLU A 133 8.82 3.21 -30.88
C GLU A 133 9.36 4.58 -30.54
N THR A 134 9.10 5.57 -31.37
CA THR A 134 9.54 6.97 -31.11
C THR A 134 8.91 7.54 -29.84
N VAL A 135 7.67 7.13 -29.54
CA VAL A 135 6.98 7.53 -28.30
C VAL A 135 7.53 6.77 -27.10
N VAL A 136 7.79 5.46 -27.24
CA VAL A 136 8.44 4.65 -26.20
C VAL A 136 9.82 5.23 -25.87
N ASP A 137 10.63 5.55 -26.85
CA ASP A 137 11.94 6.20 -26.67
C ASP A 137 11.83 7.58 -25.98
N ALA A 138 10.78 8.34 -26.30
CA ALA A 138 10.54 9.60 -25.63
C ALA A 138 10.17 9.39 -24.15
N LEU A 139 9.33 8.40 -23.83
CA LEU A 139 8.99 8.03 -22.45
C LEU A 139 10.23 7.55 -21.68
N CYS A 140 11.06 6.72 -22.31
CA CYS A 140 12.33 6.26 -21.72
C CYS A 140 13.26 7.43 -21.37
N ARG A 141 13.41 8.41 -22.30
CA ARG A 141 14.21 9.62 -22.01
C ARG A 141 13.64 10.49 -20.89
N TYR A 142 12.32 10.66 -20.83
CA TYR A 142 11.69 11.44 -19.76
C TYR A 142 11.79 10.77 -18.38
N LEU A 143 11.82 9.45 -18.36
CA LEU A 143 11.83 8.66 -17.13
C LEU A 143 13.21 8.15 -16.75
N ASP A 144 14.23 8.41 -17.59
CA ASP A 144 15.60 7.92 -17.42
C ASP A 144 15.64 6.38 -17.26
N VAL A 145 15.00 5.69 -18.20
CA VAL A 145 14.91 4.22 -18.24
C VAL A 145 15.32 3.74 -19.62
N THR A 146 16.01 2.62 -19.69
CA THR A 146 16.41 1.99 -20.97
C THR A 146 15.25 1.20 -21.59
N PRO A 147 15.19 1.06 -22.94
CA PRO A 147 14.09 0.38 -23.62
C PRO A 147 13.88 -1.08 -23.20
N ASP A 148 14.92 -1.79 -22.76
CA ASP A 148 14.85 -3.17 -22.22
C ASP A 148 14.08 -3.27 -20.90
N ARG A 149 13.79 -2.14 -20.27
CA ARG A 149 12.98 -2.03 -19.05
C ARG A 149 11.52 -1.68 -19.30
N VAL A 150 11.09 -1.64 -20.58
CA VAL A 150 9.70 -1.41 -20.96
C VAL A 150 9.02 -2.74 -21.23
N PHE A 151 7.97 -3.03 -20.47
CA PHE A 151 7.20 -4.27 -20.56
C PHE A 151 5.78 -3.99 -21.04
N ARG A 152 5.21 -4.97 -21.73
CA ARG A 152 3.81 -4.91 -22.17
C ARG A 152 3.02 -5.98 -21.47
N SER A 153 1.78 -5.66 -21.12
CA SER A 153 0.87 -6.59 -20.46
C SER A 153 -0.56 -6.35 -20.93
N GLU A 154 -1.22 -7.38 -21.42
CA GLU A 154 -2.66 -7.35 -21.72
C GLU A 154 -3.52 -7.43 -20.45
N ALA A 155 -2.93 -7.93 -19.36
CA ALA A 155 -3.56 -7.93 -18.04
C ALA A 155 -3.59 -6.51 -17.44
N PRO A 156 -4.51 -6.23 -16.50
CA PRO A 156 -4.50 -4.98 -15.75
C PRO A 156 -3.13 -4.72 -15.12
N LEU A 157 -2.59 -3.50 -15.29
CA LEU A 157 -1.26 -3.12 -14.81
C LEU A 157 -1.12 -3.12 -13.30
N ASP A 158 -2.24 -3.19 -12.59
CA ASP A 158 -2.34 -3.34 -11.16
C ASP A 158 -3.57 -4.17 -10.83
N VAL A 159 -3.40 -5.20 -10.00
CA VAL A 159 -4.47 -6.14 -9.64
C VAL A 159 -5.11 -5.85 -8.28
N SER A 160 -4.76 -4.73 -7.63
CA SER A 160 -5.30 -4.36 -6.32
C SER A 160 -6.82 -4.13 -6.32
N PHE A 161 -7.43 -3.91 -7.49
CA PHE A 161 -8.88 -3.82 -7.62
C PHE A 161 -9.62 -5.10 -7.15
N VAL A 162 -8.93 -6.23 -7.10
CA VAL A 162 -9.50 -7.49 -6.60
C VAL A 162 -9.97 -7.37 -5.16
N PHE A 163 -9.31 -6.56 -4.32
CA PHE A 163 -9.79 -6.28 -2.96
C PHE A 163 -11.13 -5.54 -2.96
N GLN A 164 -11.33 -4.58 -3.88
CA GLN A 164 -12.63 -3.90 -4.04
C GLN A 164 -13.69 -4.87 -4.59
N LEU A 165 -13.32 -5.74 -5.54
CA LEU A 165 -14.20 -6.77 -6.07
C LEU A 165 -14.66 -7.72 -4.96
N GLN A 166 -13.77 -8.11 -4.06
CA GLN A 166 -14.08 -8.93 -2.90
C GLN A 166 -15.18 -8.28 -2.03
N ASP A 167 -15.08 -6.97 -1.77
CA ASP A 167 -16.08 -6.25 -1.00
C ASP A 167 -17.44 -6.15 -1.74
N LEU A 168 -17.42 -5.92 -3.04
CA LEU A 168 -18.62 -5.85 -3.87
C LEU A 168 -19.36 -7.20 -3.95
N LEU A 169 -18.62 -8.30 -3.96
CA LEU A 169 -19.15 -9.66 -4.06
C LEU A 169 -19.43 -10.31 -2.70
N ARG A 170 -19.24 -9.62 -1.59
CA ARG A 170 -19.36 -10.18 -0.22
C ARG A 170 -20.68 -10.91 0.04
N ARG A 171 -21.75 -10.58 -0.69
CA ARG A 171 -23.06 -11.24 -0.55
C ARG A 171 -23.16 -12.59 -1.27
N ASN A 172 -22.22 -12.87 -2.17
CA ASN A 172 -22.13 -14.11 -2.93
C ASN A 172 -21.26 -15.10 -2.14
N THR A 173 -21.80 -15.68 -1.08
CA THR A 173 -21.04 -16.50 -0.12
C THR A 173 -20.38 -17.71 -0.76
N GLU A 174 -20.93 -18.22 -1.87
CA GLU A 174 -20.36 -19.32 -2.65
C GLU A 174 -19.00 -19.01 -3.30
N LEU A 175 -18.63 -17.72 -3.39
CA LEU A 175 -17.34 -17.30 -3.94
C LEU A 175 -16.25 -17.17 -2.87
N PHE A 176 -16.59 -17.40 -1.60
CA PHE A 176 -15.68 -17.20 -0.50
C PHE A 176 -15.53 -18.49 0.31
N TYR A 177 -14.33 -18.71 0.81
CA TYR A 177 -14.12 -19.72 1.84
C TYR A 177 -14.84 -19.33 3.11
N GLU A 178 -15.31 -20.33 3.84
CA GLU A 178 -15.85 -20.11 5.18
C GLU A 178 -14.84 -19.39 6.07
N LYS A 179 -15.33 -18.36 6.76
CA LYS A 179 -14.47 -17.58 7.66
C LYS A 179 -14.03 -18.47 8.83
N ARG A 180 -12.74 -18.78 8.85
CA ARG A 180 -12.15 -19.47 10.00
C ARG A 180 -12.19 -18.55 11.22
N VAL A 181 -12.82 -19.02 12.28
CA VAL A 181 -12.88 -18.35 13.58
C VAL A 181 -11.88 -19.02 14.52
N PRO A 182 -10.91 -18.25 15.08
CA PRO A 182 -10.00 -18.80 16.08
C PRO A 182 -10.78 -19.42 17.26
N GLN A 183 -10.39 -20.60 17.64
CA GLN A 183 -11.06 -21.37 18.68
C GLN A 183 -10.54 -20.97 20.07
N LYS A 184 -11.35 -21.20 21.07
CA LYS A 184 -10.91 -21.09 22.46
C LYS A 184 -9.89 -22.19 22.73
N SER A 185 -8.70 -21.81 23.22
CA SER A 185 -7.71 -22.81 23.62
C SER A 185 -8.17 -23.57 24.86
N PRO A 186 -8.10 -24.92 24.89
CA PRO A 186 -8.40 -25.72 26.06
C PRO A 186 -7.37 -25.55 27.19
N GLU A 187 -6.21 -24.97 26.89
CA GLU A 187 -5.13 -24.73 27.86
C GLU A 187 -5.53 -23.76 28.99
N PHE A 188 -6.55 -22.92 28.76
CA PHE A 188 -6.95 -21.88 29.69
C PHE A 188 -8.32 -22.15 30.31
N LYS A 189 -8.38 -22.06 31.64
CA LYS A 189 -9.61 -22.18 32.44
C LYS A 189 -10.33 -20.83 32.49
N ASP A 190 -11.66 -20.85 32.30
CA ASP A 190 -12.49 -19.64 32.40
C ASP A 190 -12.58 -19.13 33.84
N GLY A 191 -12.73 -17.83 33.97
CA GLY A 191 -12.97 -17.18 35.26
C GLY A 191 -11.76 -17.10 36.20
N GLN A 192 -10.61 -17.65 35.79
CA GLN A 192 -9.35 -17.56 36.52
C GLN A 192 -8.40 -16.53 35.90
N SER A 193 -7.51 -15.98 36.71
CA SER A 193 -6.42 -15.11 36.23
C SER A 193 -5.51 -15.90 35.26
N ILE A 194 -5.15 -15.28 34.15
CA ILE A 194 -4.19 -15.84 33.20
C ILE A 194 -2.79 -15.86 33.82
N LEU A 195 -2.43 -14.80 34.56
CA LEU A 195 -1.13 -14.70 35.23
C LEU A 195 -0.96 -15.85 36.21
N GLN A 196 -2.00 -16.17 37.01
CA GLN A 196 -1.95 -17.30 37.93
C GLN A 196 -1.76 -18.63 37.18
N GLN A 197 -2.50 -18.84 36.07
CA GLN A 197 -2.43 -20.11 35.33
C GLN A 197 -1.04 -20.32 34.70
N ILE A 198 -0.36 -19.25 34.20
CA ILE A 198 0.98 -19.39 33.63
C ILE A 198 2.10 -19.53 34.69
N THR A 199 1.84 -19.18 35.93
CA THR A 199 2.78 -19.50 37.03
C THR A 199 2.68 -20.94 37.49
N GLU A 200 1.54 -21.60 37.24
CA GLU A 200 1.31 -22.99 37.63
C GLU A 200 1.85 -23.99 36.58
N GLU A 201 1.72 -23.64 35.29
CA GLU A 201 2.18 -24.50 34.17
C GLU A 201 2.38 -23.71 32.88
N ASP A 202 3.25 -24.25 32.01
CA ASP A 202 3.49 -23.69 30.67
C ASP A 202 2.21 -23.77 29.84
N LYS A 203 1.93 -22.69 29.06
CA LYS A 203 0.76 -22.59 28.19
C LYS A 203 1.19 -22.39 26.75
N LEU A 204 0.61 -23.17 25.82
CA LEU A 204 0.87 -23.08 24.40
C LEU A 204 -0.35 -22.54 23.66
N LEU A 205 -0.12 -21.58 22.75
CA LEU A 205 -1.12 -21.05 21.84
C LEU A 205 -0.65 -21.19 20.39
N SER A 206 -1.47 -21.79 19.54
CA SER A 206 -1.17 -22.00 18.12
C SER A 206 -1.96 -21.02 17.26
N TYR A 207 -1.33 -19.91 16.86
CA TYR A 207 -1.96 -18.92 15.98
C TYR A 207 -1.86 -19.34 14.50
N PRO A 208 -2.88 -19.05 13.68
CA PRO A 208 -4.12 -18.29 13.94
C PRO A 208 -5.31 -19.18 14.39
N TYR A 209 -5.05 -20.41 14.83
CA TYR A 209 -6.11 -21.37 15.18
C TYR A 209 -6.68 -21.11 16.56
N ASP A 210 -5.83 -20.82 17.52
CA ASP A 210 -6.24 -20.39 18.85
C ASP A 210 -6.54 -18.89 18.90
N SER A 211 -7.46 -18.54 19.80
CA SER A 211 -7.79 -17.14 20.04
C SER A 211 -6.65 -16.40 20.73
N ILE A 212 -6.36 -15.20 20.29
CA ILE A 212 -5.40 -14.29 20.94
C ILE A 212 -5.91 -13.70 22.27
N ARG A 213 -7.18 -13.93 22.61
CA ARG A 213 -7.80 -13.34 23.82
C ARG A 213 -7.06 -13.66 25.12
N PRO A 214 -6.57 -14.89 25.40
CA PRO A 214 -5.80 -15.16 26.60
C PRO A 214 -4.54 -14.31 26.70
N PHE A 215 -3.81 -14.14 25.60
CA PHE A 215 -2.63 -13.30 25.56
C PHE A 215 -2.96 -11.81 25.85
N LEU A 216 -4.02 -11.27 25.22
CA LEU A 216 -4.44 -9.90 25.48
C LEU A 216 -4.90 -9.71 26.92
N LYS A 217 -5.64 -10.68 27.47
CA LYS A 217 -6.09 -10.68 28.87
C LYS A 217 -4.89 -10.72 29.82
N MET A 218 -3.87 -11.54 29.52
CA MET A 218 -2.62 -11.56 30.30
C MET A 218 -1.98 -10.19 30.38
N LEU A 219 -1.91 -9.44 29.27
CA LEU A 219 -1.33 -8.09 29.24
C LEU A 219 -2.17 -7.11 30.06
N THR A 220 -3.50 -7.19 29.97
CA THR A 220 -4.39 -6.35 30.78
C THR A 220 -4.25 -6.67 32.27
N GLU A 221 -4.26 -7.95 32.65
CA GLU A 221 -4.02 -8.36 34.03
C GLU A 221 -2.66 -7.87 34.53
N ALA A 222 -1.60 -7.97 33.70
CA ALA A 222 -0.26 -7.50 34.05
C ALA A 222 -0.21 -5.98 34.21
N ALA A 223 -1.02 -5.22 33.47
CA ALA A 223 -1.11 -3.77 33.62
C ALA A 223 -1.76 -3.35 34.95
N GLU A 224 -2.71 -4.15 35.45
CA GLU A 224 -3.48 -3.87 36.66
C GLU A 224 -2.84 -4.46 37.94
N ASP A 225 -2.09 -5.56 37.85
CA ASP A 225 -1.56 -6.31 39.00
C ASP A 225 -0.34 -5.59 39.62
N ASP A 226 -0.45 -5.16 40.85
CA ASP A 226 0.62 -4.46 41.59
C ASP A 226 1.89 -5.29 41.78
N SER A 227 1.80 -6.62 41.69
CA SER A 227 2.98 -7.51 41.78
C SER A 227 3.82 -7.53 40.49
N VAL A 228 3.27 -7.06 39.37
CA VAL A 228 3.99 -6.92 38.09
C VAL A 228 4.78 -5.60 38.11
N ILE A 229 6.10 -5.69 38.05
CA ILE A 229 7.01 -4.55 38.08
C ILE A 229 7.31 -4.03 36.70
N SER A 230 7.52 -4.94 35.74
CA SER A 230 7.92 -4.56 34.39
C SER A 230 7.34 -5.48 33.31
N ILE A 231 7.12 -4.89 32.11
CA ILE A 231 6.73 -5.61 30.88
C ILE A 231 7.78 -5.31 29.82
N LYS A 232 8.40 -6.36 29.26
CA LYS A 232 9.41 -6.22 28.18
C LYS A 232 8.93 -7.00 26.95
N MET A 233 8.84 -6.34 25.80
CA MET A 233 8.28 -6.92 24.61
C MET A 233 9.01 -6.53 23.33
N THR A 234 9.19 -7.47 22.41
CA THR A 234 9.69 -7.19 21.05
C THR A 234 8.53 -7.30 20.07
N LEU A 235 8.33 -6.26 19.24
CA LEU A 235 7.25 -6.15 18.28
C LEU A 235 7.82 -6.01 16.87
N TYR A 236 7.42 -6.93 15.98
CA TYR A 236 7.86 -6.92 14.58
C TYR A 236 6.84 -6.28 13.66
N ARG A 237 5.57 -6.68 13.74
CA ARG A 237 4.45 -6.12 12.96
C ARG A 237 3.28 -5.81 13.88
N LEU A 238 2.74 -4.62 13.71
CA LEU A 238 1.65 -4.12 14.54
C LEU A 238 0.41 -3.86 13.69
N ALA A 239 -0.76 -4.19 14.22
CA ALA A 239 -2.02 -3.78 13.62
C ALA A 239 -2.16 -2.24 13.68
N LYS A 240 -2.91 -1.66 12.74
CA LYS A 240 -3.19 -0.20 12.73
C LYS A 240 -3.90 0.26 14.02
N GLN A 241 -4.71 -0.61 14.61
CA GLN A 241 -5.34 -0.46 15.93
C GLN A 241 -4.91 -1.68 16.74
N SER A 242 -3.86 -1.52 17.53
CA SER A 242 -3.23 -2.63 18.25
C SER A 242 -3.66 -2.64 19.71
N LYS A 243 -4.45 -3.63 20.09
CA LYS A 243 -4.81 -3.89 21.50
C LYS A 243 -3.59 -4.23 22.36
N VAL A 244 -2.52 -4.72 21.77
CA VAL A 244 -1.26 -4.95 22.47
C VAL A 244 -0.66 -3.62 22.91
N ILE A 245 -0.60 -2.64 22.00
CA ILE A 245 -0.08 -1.29 22.33
C ILE A 245 -0.99 -0.62 23.36
N GLU A 246 -2.32 -0.71 23.21
CA GLU A 246 -3.27 -0.17 24.18
C GLU A 246 -2.97 -0.70 25.60
N ALA A 247 -2.81 -2.01 25.76
CA ALA A 247 -2.49 -2.62 27.05
C ALA A 247 -1.11 -2.24 27.59
N LEU A 248 -0.11 -2.05 26.72
CA LEU A 248 1.22 -1.59 27.12
C LEU A 248 1.22 -0.13 27.60
N CYS A 249 0.46 0.75 26.92
CA CYS A 249 0.26 2.12 27.36
C CYS A 249 -0.43 2.17 28.72
N GLU A 250 -1.51 1.38 28.91
CA GLU A 250 -2.20 1.28 30.19
C GLU A 250 -1.27 0.80 31.31
N ALA A 251 -0.40 -0.17 31.03
CA ALA A 251 0.61 -0.62 32.00
C ALA A 251 1.57 0.50 32.38
N ALA A 252 2.03 1.29 31.42
CA ALA A 252 2.92 2.42 31.69
C ALA A 252 2.21 3.52 32.47
N GLU A 253 0.95 3.83 32.17
CA GLU A 253 0.11 4.78 32.91
C GLU A 253 -0.13 4.33 34.35
N ASN A 254 -0.21 3.02 34.59
CA ASN A 254 -0.31 2.42 35.92
C ASN A 254 1.04 2.31 36.67
N GLY A 255 2.10 2.94 36.10
CA GLY A 255 3.42 3.04 36.76
C GLY A 255 4.33 1.83 36.60
N LYS A 256 4.02 0.90 35.68
CA LYS A 256 4.90 -0.24 35.35
C LYS A 256 6.10 0.24 34.49
N GLU A 257 7.25 -0.42 34.64
CA GLU A 257 8.36 -0.26 33.70
C GLU A 257 8.01 -0.98 32.38
N VAL A 258 7.72 -0.26 31.31
CA VAL A 258 7.40 -0.85 30.00
C VAL A 258 8.53 -0.59 29.01
N VAL A 259 9.19 -1.66 28.55
CA VAL A 259 10.26 -1.59 27.55
C VAL A 259 9.82 -2.31 26.28
N VAL A 260 9.74 -1.59 25.17
CA VAL A 260 9.29 -2.14 23.89
C VAL A 260 10.35 -1.93 22.82
N LEU A 261 10.81 -3.04 22.22
CA LEU A 261 11.64 -3.01 21.02
C LEU A 261 10.76 -3.13 19.79
N VAL A 262 10.73 -2.10 18.94
CA VAL A 262 9.95 -2.07 17.71
C VAL A 262 10.88 -2.15 16.50
N GLU A 263 10.65 -3.13 15.60
CA GLU A 263 11.37 -3.24 14.35
C GLU A 263 10.86 -2.22 13.32
N LEU A 264 11.60 -1.11 13.13
CA LEU A 264 11.20 -0.04 12.20
C LEU A 264 11.32 -0.46 10.73
N ARG A 265 12.15 -1.45 10.42
CA ARG A 265 12.37 -1.99 9.06
C ARG A 265 11.48 -3.19 8.74
N ALA A 266 10.40 -3.41 9.50
CA ALA A 266 9.43 -4.46 9.20
C ALA A 266 8.83 -4.24 7.81
N ARG A 267 9.23 -5.06 6.83
CA ARG A 267 8.93 -4.89 5.41
C ARG A 267 7.43 -4.73 5.16
N PHE A 268 7.03 -3.66 4.48
CA PHE A 268 5.67 -3.21 4.18
C PHE A 268 4.89 -2.59 5.36
N ASP A 269 5.43 -2.62 6.57
CA ASP A 269 4.81 -2.03 7.77
C ASP A 269 5.64 -0.90 8.37
N GLU A 270 6.68 -0.43 7.66
CA GLU A 270 7.60 0.60 8.13
C GLU A 270 6.88 1.87 8.61
N GLU A 271 5.98 2.43 7.77
CA GLU A 271 5.21 3.65 8.12
C GLU A 271 4.33 3.43 9.37
N ASN A 272 3.77 2.22 9.55
CA ASN A 272 2.94 1.89 10.69
C ASN A 272 3.78 1.73 11.97
N ASN A 273 4.92 1.04 11.87
CA ASN A 273 5.80 0.82 13.02
C ASN A 273 6.48 2.12 13.47
N ILE A 274 6.92 2.98 12.54
CA ILE A 274 7.42 4.32 12.84
C ILE A 274 6.35 5.16 13.59
N ARG A 275 5.07 5.05 13.20
CA ARG A 275 4.00 5.74 13.91
C ARG A 275 3.83 5.26 15.34
N TRP A 276 3.96 3.96 15.59
CA TRP A 276 3.83 3.38 16.93
C TRP A 276 5.07 3.59 17.81
N SER A 277 6.23 3.91 17.22
CA SER A 277 7.45 4.22 17.98
C SER A 277 7.48 5.65 18.57
N ARG A 278 6.45 6.43 18.32
CA ARG A 278 6.24 7.78 18.87
C ARG A 278 5.53 7.70 20.20
#